data_f9af71196055d62e55a6c158a45851cf
#
_entry.id   f9af71196055d62e55a6c158a45851cf
#
_cell.length_a   1.000
_cell.length_b   1.000
_cell.length_c   1.000
_cell.angle_alpha   90.00
_cell.angle_beta   90.00
_cell.angle_gamma   90.00
#
_symmetry.space_group_name_H-M   'P 1'
#
loop_
_entity.id
_entity.type
_entity.pdbx_description
1 polymer ?
#
loop_
_entity_poly.entity_id
_entity_poly.type
_entity_poly.pdbx_seq_one_letter_code
_entity_poly.pdbx_strand_id
1 'polypeptide(L)'
;MLYFLTGITASGKSDLAHKSAIENNMSILSVDSMAVYKGLDVLTAKPSDVMQAQVKYYGLDIADCDQNFSIIDYLNYLIDQDIPEKSFKEDILAVGGSGLYVKAMIDKYEFKPTDPTIRSELEQLNFDQLLKFHELNEIPIPDMELNKIDYISSSFERP
;
A
#
# COMPACT_ATOMS: atom_id res chain seq x y z
N MET A 1 12.80 -2.42 15.75
CA MET A 1 12.77 -1.14 14.96
C MET A 1 12.24 -1.44 13.56
N LEU A 2 11.60 -0.48 12.87
CA LEU A 2 11.13 -0.66 11.49
C LEU A 2 12.07 0.06 10.51
N TYR A 3 12.70 -0.71 9.63
CA TYR A 3 13.60 -0.22 8.57
C TYR A 3 12.90 -0.32 7.21
N PHE A 4 13.24 0.57 6.27
CA PHE A 4 12.68 0.56 4.93
C PHE A 4 13.76 0.34 3.87
N LEU A 5 13.56 -0.67 3.01
CA LEU A 5 14.34 -0.92 1.81
C LEU A 5 13.45 -0.72 0.58
N THR A 6 13.61 0.41 -0.07
CA THR A 6 12.82 0.78 -1.26
C THR A 6 13.70 0.89 -2.50
N GLY A 7 13.09 0.83 -3.67
CA GLY A 7 13.77 0.99 -4.96
C GLY A 7 12.93 0.42 -6.10
N ILE A 8 13.41 0.61 -7.32
CA ILE A 8 12.73 0.18 -8.54
C ILE A 8 12.59 -1.35 -8.62
N THR A 9 11.59 -1.82 -9.35
CA THR A 9 11.38 -3.25 -9.61
C THR A 9 12.63 -3.85 -10.29
N ALA A 10 12.92 -5.11 -10.02
CA ALA A 10 14.08 -5.86 -10.52
C ALA A 10 15.46 -5.32 -10.10
N SER A 11 15.56 -4.49 -9.06
CA SER A 11 16.84 -3.97 -8.53
C SER A 11 17.56 -4.91 -7.53
N GLY A 12 17.03 -6.12 -7.31
CA GLY A 12 17.63 -7.09 -6.36
C GLY A 12 17.27 -6.83 -4.89
N LYS A 13 16.29 -5.95 -4.60
CA LYS A 13 15.87 -5.64 -3.21
C LYS A 13 15.50 -6.87 -2.40
N SER A 14 14.73 -7.79 -2.98
CA SER A 14 14.19 -8.95 -2.27
C SER A 14 15.30 -9.88 -1.80
N ASP A 15 16.30 -10.15 -2.65
CA ASP A 15 17.44 -10.99 -2.31
C ASP A 15 18.32 -10.33 -1.25
N LEU A 16 18.58 -9.02 -1.40
CA LEU A 16 19.33 -8.24 -0.41
C LEU A 16 18.62 -8.23 0.94
N ALA A 17 17.29 -8.01 0.94
CA ALA A 17 16.47 -8.00 2.13
C ALA A 17 16.50 -9.35 2.85
N HIS A 18 16.32 -10.44 2.11
CA HIS A 18 16.31 -11.79 2.66
C HIS A 18 17.68 -12.11 3.32
N LYS A 19 18.77 -11.83 2.62
CA LYS A 19 20.11 -12.01 3.16
C LYS A 19 20.34 -11.18 4.42
N SER A 20 19.98 -9.89 4.39
CA SER A 20 20.13 -9.00 5.55
C SER A 20 19.26 -9.47 6.73
N ALA A 21 18.06 -9.97 6.46
CA ALA A 21 17.17 -10.47 7.50
C ALA A 21 17.75 -11.71 8.21
N ILE A 22 18.35 -12.63 7.45
CA ILE A 22 19.06 -13.80 8.05
C ILE A 22 20.24 -13.33 8.89
N GLU A 23 21.10 -12.47 8.33
CA GLU A 23 22.33 -12.02 9.00
C GLU A 23 22.06 -11.23 10.29
N ASN A 24 20.93 -10.50 10.35
CA ASN A 24 20.58 -9.62 11.47
C ASN A 24 19.38 -10.12 12.30
N ASN A 25 18.91 -11.33 12.05
CA ASN A 25 17.75 -11.93 12.74
C ASN A 25 16.51 -11.02 12.72
N MET A 26 16.18 -10.50 11.52
CA MET A 26 15.04 -9.60 11.30
C MET A 26 13.86 -10.35 10.67
N SER A 27 12.65 -9.86 10.90
CA SER A 27 11.49 -10.23 10.10
C SER A 27 11.39 -9.33 8.86
N ILE A 28 10.78 -9.81 7.78
CA ILE A 28 10.51 -9.01 6.57
C ILE A 28 9.02 -8.65 6.51
N LEU A 29 8.73 -7.38 6.19
CA LEU A 29 7.41 -6.91 5.82
C LEU A 29 7.38 -6.57 4.34
N SER A 30 6.59 -7.32 3.56
CA SER A 30 6.38 -7.01 2.13
C SER A 30 5.50 -5.78 1.97
N VAL A 31 6.05 -4.73 1.36
CA VAL A 31 5.34 -3.47 1.05
C VAL A 31 5.10 -3.41 -0.46
N ASP A 32 4.33 -4.37 -0.96
CA ASP A 32 4.00 -4.54 -2.37
C ASP A 32 2.50 -4.78 -2.53
N SER A 33 1.83 -3.91 -3.31
CA SER A 33 0.38 -3.96 -3.52
C SER A 33 -0.10 -5.19 -4.30
N MET A 34 0.79 -5.93 -4.94
CA MET A 34 0.45 -7.13 -5.69
C MET A 34 0.81 -8.42 -4.95
N ALA A 35 1.86 -8.40 -4.13
CA ALA A 35 2.27 -9.56 -3.34
C ALA A 35 1.28 -9.94 -2.22
N VAL A 36 0.33 -9.06 -1.93
CA VAL A 36 -0.77 -9.30 -0.99
C VAL A 36 -1.74 -10.39 -1.46
N TYR A 37 -1.86 -10.60 -2.77
CA TYR A 37 -2.83 -11.54 -3.33
C TYR A 37 -2.31 -12.97 -3.33
N LYS A 38 -3.11 -13.91 -2.85
CA LYS A 38 -2.81 -15.35 -2.85
C LYS A 38 -2.67 -15.89 -4.28
N GLY A 39 -1.74 -16.81 -4.48
CA GLY A 39 -1.57 -17.55 -5.74
C GLY A 39 -0.93 -16.76 -6.89
N LEU A 40 -0.52 -15.50 -6.68
CA LEU A 40 0.20 -14.71 -7.69
C LEU A 40 1.73 -14.76 -7.51
N ASP A 41 2.27 -15.88 -7.06
CA ASP A 41 3.65 -16.02 -6.59
C ASP A 41 4.69 -15.71 -7.67
N VAL A 42 4.49 -16.23 -8.88
CA VAL A 42 5.40 -16.01 -10.02
C VAL A 42 5.30 -14.59 -10.54
N LEU A 43 4.08 -14.06 -10.67
CA LEU A 43 3.86 -12.71 -11.23
C LEU A 43 4.41 -11.60 -10.34
N THR A 44 4.38 -11.82 -9.03
CA THR A 44 4.81 -10.83 -8.04
C THR A 44 6.19 -11.13 -7.45
N ALA A 45 6.87 -12.15 -7.98
CA ALA A 45 8.18 -12.60 -7.52
C ALA A 45 8.24 -12.77 -5.99
N LYS A 46 7.23 -13.40 -5.40
CA LYS A 46 7.22 -13.70 -3.97
C LYS A 46 8.38 -14.58 -3.56
N PRO A 47 8.85 -14.46 -2.32
CA PRO A 47 9.86 -15.36 -1.78
C PRO A 47 9.35 -16.81 -1.81
N SER A 48 10.22 -17.74 -2.18
CA SER A 48 9.90 -19.17 -2.20
C SER A 48 9.59 -19.70 -0.80
N ASP A 49 8.91 -20.85 -0.71
CA ASP A 49 8.64 -21.54 0.57
C ASP A 49 9.91 -21.77 1.39
N VAL A 50 11.04 -22.06 0.71
CA VAL A 50 12.33 -22.24 1.35
C VAL A 50 12.79 -20.94 2.02
N MET A 51 12.62 -19.81 1.37
CA MET A 51 12.97 -18.50 1.93
C MET A 51 12.02 -18.14 3.08
N GLN A 52 10.74 -18.39 2.93
CA GLN A 52 9.75 -18.14 3.98
C GLN A 52 9.93 -19.04 5.21
N ALA A 53 10.50 -20.22 5.04
CA ALA A 53 10.88 -21.09 6.16
C ALA A 53 12.11 -20.59 6.95
N GLN A 54 12.97 -19.79 6.32
CA GLN A 54 14.19 -19.24 6.94
C GLN A 54 13.96 -17.91 7.66
N VAL A 55 13.07 -17.07 7.12
CA VAL A 55 12.79 -15.74 7.62
C VAL A 55 11.27 -15.56 7.71
N LYS A 56 10.80 -14.94 8.77
CA LYS A 56 9.38 -14.61 8.92
C LYS A 56 9.01 -13.46 8.00
N TYR A 57 7.99 -13.69 7.15
CA TYR A 57 7.41 -12.68 6.27
C TYR A 57 6.02 -12.25 6.74
N TYR A 58 5.75 -10.96 6.60
CA TYR A 58 4.43 -10.35 6.74
C TYR A 58 4.04 -9.70 5.42
N GLY A 59 2.74 -9.48 5.18
CA GLY A 59 2.23 -8.77 4.01
C GLY A 59 2.19 -9.60 2.73
N LEU A 60 2.29 -10.92 2.83
CA LEU A 60 2.13 -11.86 1.72
C LEU A 60 0.82 -12.63 1.89
N ASP A 61 0.15 -12.96 0.78
CA ASP A 61 -1.01 -13.87 0.72
C ASP A 61 -2.16 -13.52 1.69
N ILE A 62 -2.44 -12.23 1.86
CA ILE A 62 -3.43 -11.73 2.82
C ILE A 62 -4.81 -11.48 2.21
N ALA A 63 -4.92 -11.44 0.88
CA ALA A 63 -6.17 -11.22 0.16
C ALA A 63 -6.38 -12.28 -0.93
N ASP A 64 -7.63 -12.60 -1.24
CA ASP A 64 -7.98 -13.45 -2.38
C ASP A 64 -8.01 -12.60 -3.67
N CYS A 65 -7.72 -13.21 -4.84
CA CYS A 65 -7.59 -12.49 -6.11
C CYS A 65 -8.88 -11.82 -6.62
N ASP A 66 -10.03 -12.22 -6.10
CA ASP A 66 -11.33 -11.65 -6.41
C ASP A 66 -11.73 -10.49 -5.47
N GLN A 67 -10.90 -10.18 -4.49
CA GLN A 67 -11.11 -9.10 -3.54
C GLN A 67 -10.42 -7.81 -3.99
N ASN A 68 -11.10 -6.68 -3.81
CA ASN A 68 -10.43 -5.38 -3.87
C ASN A 68 -9.68 -5.15 -2.55
N PHE A 69 -8.36 -5.05 -2.63
CA PHE A 69 -7.51 -4.81 -1.47
C PHE A 69 -6.83 -3.44 -1.59
N SER A 70 -7.24 -2.54 -0.73
CA SER A 70 -6.78 -1.14 -0.74
C SER A 70 -5.61 -0.91 0.21
N ILE A 71 -5.03 0.29 0.16
CA ILE A 71 -4.03 0.75 1.14
C ILE A 71 -4.63 0.78 2.56
N ILE A 72 -5.92 1.08 2.71
CA ILE A 72 -6.61 1.09 4.01
C ILE A 72 -6.63 -0.32 4.60
N ASP A 73 -6.97 -1.32 3.77
CA ASP A 73 -6.97 -2.73 4.19
C ASP A 73 -5.56 -3.18 4.60
N TYR A 74 -4.55 -2.72 3.86
CA TYR A 74 -3.15 -3.00 4.22
C TYR A 74 -2.76 -2.37 5.57
N LEU A 75 -3.11 -1.12 5.83
CA LEU A 75 -2.82 -0.48 7.12
C LEU A 75 -3.57 -1.15 8.27
N ASN A 76 -4.82 -1.55 8.07
CA ASN A 76 -5.58 -2.32 9.05
C ASN A 76 -4.90 -3.68 9.31
N TYR A 77 -4.45 -4.38 8.27
CA TYR A 77 -3.67 -5.60 8.41
C TYR A 77 -2.42 -5.39 9.28
N LEU A 78 -1.68 -4.28 9.10
CA LEU A 78 -0.49 -3.99 9.92
C LEU A 78 -0.85 -3.83 11.41
N ILE A 79 -2.00 -3.21 11.69
CA ILE A 79 -2.53 -3.07 13.05
C ILE A 79 -2.94 -4.43 13.61
N ASP A 80 -3.70 -5.23 12.86
CA ASP A 80 -4.14 -6.57 13.25
C ASP A 80 -2.97 -7.54 13.51
N GLN A 81 -1.86 -7.34 12.81
CA GLN A 81 -0.62 -8.09 13.03
C GLN A 81 0.27 -7.50 14.12
N ASP A 82 -0.15 -6.45 14.81
CA ASP A 82 0.63 -5.70 15.81
C ASP A 82 2.01 -5.25 15.29
N ILE A 83 2.14 -4.93 14.01
CA ILE A 83 3.43 -4.53 13.41
C ILE A 83 4.03 -3.31 14.10
N PRO A 84 3.26 -2.23 14.44
CA PRO A 84 3.78 -1.09 15.16
C PRO A 84 4.41 -1.49 16.51
N GLU A 85 3.71 -2.29 17.33
CA GLU A 85 4.13 -2.74 18.65
C GLU A 85 5.31 -3.72 18.58
N LYS A 86 5.28 -4.63 17.60
CA LYS A 86 6.39 -5.58 17.34
C LYS A 86 7.67 -4.86 16.98
N SER A 87 7.59 -3.77 16.21
CA SER A 87 8.77 -2.99 15.82
C SER A 87 9.54 -2.36 16.99
N PHE A 88 8.95 -2.28 18.19
CA PHE A 88 9.67 -1.90 19.40
C PHE A 88 10.44 -3.06 20.06
N LYS A 89 10.08 -4.30 19.74
CA LYS A 89 10.62 -5.52 20.35
C LYS A 89 11.56 -6.29 19.45
N GLU A 90 11.35 -6.21 18.14
CA GLU A 90 12.14 -6.89 17.11
C GLU A 90 12.43 -5.95 15.94
N ASP A 91 13.49 -6.24 15.20
CA ASP A 91 13.81 -5.51 13.99
C ASP A 91 13.00 -6.06 12.81
N ILE A 92 12.31 -5.19 12.10
CA ILE A 92 11.48 -5.52 10.94
C ILE A 92 11.99 -4.73 9.74
N LEU A 93 12.28 -5.42 8.63
CA LEU A 93 12.69 -4.82 7.36
C LEU A 93 11.50 -4.75 6.40
N ALA A 94 10.95 -3.56 6.22
CA ALA A 94 9.90 -3.28 5.25
C ALA A 94 10.50 -3.14 3.85
N VAL A 95 10.09 -4.01 2.91
CA VAL A 95 10.69 -4.14 1.59
C VAL A 95 9.64 -4.03 0.51
N GLY A 96 9.80 -3.09 -0.41
CA GLY A 96 8.87 -2.96 -1.53
C GLY A 96 9.12 -1.75 -2.42
N GLY A 97 8.33 -1.70 -3.52
CA GLY A 97 8.37 -0.63 -4.49
C GLY A 97 7.07 0.19 -4.55
N SER A 98 6.04 -0.16 -3.79
CA SER A 98 4.74 0.52 -3.78
C SER A 98 4.84 1.84 -2.99
N GLY A 99 5.19 2.92 -3.70
CA GLY A 99 5.46 4.23 -3.09
C GLY A 99 4.34 4.76 -2.22
N LEU A 100 3.07 4.53 -2.61
CA LEU A 100 1.91 4.92 -1.80
C LEU A 100 1.90 4.19 -0.45
N TYR A 101 2.19 2.88 -0.43
CA TYR A 101 2.21 2.08 0.80
C TYR A 101 3.32 2.54 1.74
N VAL A 102 4.53 2.70 1.20
CA VAL A 102 5.68 3.22 1.97
C VAL A 102 5.36 4.58 2.56
N LYS A 103 4.82 5.48 1.74
CA LYS A 103 4.50 6.85 2.16
C LYS A 103 3.41 6.86 3.23
N ALA A 104 2.34 6.08 3.05
CA ALA A 104 1.26 5.99 4.02
C ALA A 104 1.73 5.47 5.39
N MET A 105 2.68 4.54 5.41
CA MET A 105 3.27 4.03 6.64
C MET A 105 4.18 5.07 7.33
N ILE A 106 5.02 5.78 6.58
CA ILE A 106 5.96 6.77 7.12
C ILE A 106 5.22 8.01 7.62
N ASP A 107 4.30 8.54 6.82
CA ASP A 107 3.56 9.77 7.09
C ASP A 107 2.34 9.52 8.01
N LYS A 108 2.09 8.25 8.36
CA LYS A 108 0.95 7.81 9.20
C LYS A 108 -0.38 8.35 8.66
N TYR A 109 -0.65 8.06 7.38
CA TYR A 109 -1.88 8.52 6.74
C TYR A 109 -3.12 8.02 7.48
N GLU A 110 -3.97 8.97 7.86
CA GLU A 110 -5.32 8.72 8.33
C GLU A 110 -6.29 8.90 7.16
N PHE A 111 -6.84 7.81 6.67
CA PHE A 111 -7.85 7.87 5.62
C PHE A 111 -9.22 8.14 6.24
N LYS A 112 -9.90 9.16 5.72
CA LYS A 112 -11.29 9.39 6.11
C LYS A 112 -12.17 8.29 5.54
N PRO A 113 -13.21 7.86 6.26
CA PRO A 113 -14.19 6.93 5.71
C PRO A 113 -14.81 7.53 4.44
N THR A 114 -14.80 6.79 3.36
CA THR A 114 -15.50 7.16 2.14
C THR A 114 -17.00 6.93 2.33
N ASP A 115 -17.83 7.93 2.04
CA ASP A 115 -19.28 7.74 1.95
C ASP A 115 -19.61 7.09 0.60
N PRO A 116 -20.10 5.82 0.59
CA PRO A 116 -20.39 5.11 -0.65
C PRO A 116 -21.46 5.82 -1.51
N THR A 117 -22.36 6.58 -0.89
CA THR A 117 -23.43 7.32 -1.58
C THR A 117 -22.82 8.48 -2.37
N ILE A 118 -22.00 9.28 -1.70
CA ILE A 118 -21.28 10.41 -2.33
C ILE A 118 -20.39 9.91 -3.44
N ARG A 119 -19.65 8.82 -3.21
CA ARG A 119 -18.80 8.22 -4.22
C ARG A 119 -19.58 7.79 -5.45
N SER A 120 -20.69 7.08 -5.27
CA SER A 120 -21.58 6.65 -6.37
C SER A 120 -22.16 7.81 -7.16
N GLU A 121 -22.51 8.91 -6.50
CA GLU A 121 -22.99 10.13 -7.16
C GLU A 121 -21.88 10.80 -7.99
N LEU A 122 -20.67 10.91 -7.44
CA LEU A 122 -19.54 11.52 -8.14
C LEU A 122 -19.08 10.69 -9.34
N GLU A 123 -19.10 9.36 -9.25
CA GLU A 123 -18.74 8.45 -10.36
C GLU A 123 -19.70 8.54 -11.56
N GLN A 124 -20.91 9.09 -11.37
CA GLN A 124 -21.87 9.33 -12.45
C GLN A 124 -21.63 10.68 -13.18
N LEU A 125 -20.83 11.56 -12.62
CA LEU A 125 -20.54 12.86 -13.21
C LEU A 125 -19.46 12.74 -14.29
N ASN A 126 -19.64 13.51 -15.37
CA ASN A 126 -18.59 13.70 -16.36
C ASN A 126 -17.56 14.73 -15.87
N PHE A 127 -16.44 14.86 -16.60
CA PHE A 127 -15.32 15.74 -16.24
C PHE A 127 -15.76 17.19 -16.00
N ASP A 128 -16.58 17.79 -16.88
CA ASP A 128 -17.04 19.19 -16.74
C ASP A 128 -17.92 19.38 -15.50
N GLN A 129 -18.74 18.39 -15.20
CA GLN A 129 -19.60 18.38 -14.02
C GLN A 129 -18.77 18.25 -12.74
N LEU A 130 -17.72 17.43 -12.73
CA LEU A 130 -16.78 17.30 -11.61
C LEU A 130 -16.01 18.60 -11.37
N LEU A 131 -15.51 19.27 -12.42
CA LEU A 131 -14.88 20.58 -12.29
C LEU A 131 -15.81 21.61 -11.68
N LYS A 132 -17.05 21.68 -12.17
CA LYS A 132 -18.06 22.58 -11.62
C LYS A 132 -18.41 22.27 -10.16
N PHE A 133 -18.43 20.99 -9.80
CA PHE A 133 -18.65 20.56 -8.41
C PHE A 133 -17.49 21.04 -7.51
N HIS A 134 -16.23 20.94 -7.97
CA HIS A 134 -15.06 21.47 -7.26
C HIS A 134 -15.18 22.98 -7.02
N GLU A 135 -15.51 23.74 -8.08
CA GLU A 135 -15.68 25.20 -7.98
C GLU A 135 -16.77 25.58 -6.99
N LEU A 136 -17.95 24.93 -7.07
CA LEU A 136 -19.11 25.22 -6.20
C LEU A 136 -18.86 24.91 -4.72
N ASN A 137 -18.01 23.94 -4.42
CA ASN A 137 -17.70 23.53 -3.06
C ASN A 137 -16.36 24.07 -2.55
N GLU A 138 -15.73 24.98 -3.31
CA GLU A 138 -14.44 25.60 -2.96
C GLU A 138 -13.32 24.57 -2.68
N ILE A 139 -13.38 23.39 -3.34
CA ILE A 139 -12.41 22.33 -3.18
C ILE A 139 -11.23 22.62 -4.11
N PRO A 140 -10.00 22.76 -3.59
CA PRO A 140 -8.86 23.08 -4.44
C PRO A 140 -8.56 21.92 -5.38
N ILE A 141 -8.44 22.23 -6.68
CA ILE A 141 -7.98 21.27 -7.67
C ILE A 141 -6.45 21.25 -7.60
N PRO A 142 -5.83 20.09 -7.34
CA PRO A 142 -4.37 19.98 -7.33
C PRO A 142 -3.77 20.37 -8.67
N ASP A 143 -2.62 21.07 -8.65
CA ASP A 143 -1.89 21.52 -9.83
C ASP A 143 -1.21 20.31 -10.53
N MET A 144 -2.02 19.43 -11.11
CA MET A 144 -1.59 18.24 -11.85
C MET A 144 -2.44 18.09 -13.12
N GLU A 145 -1.91 17.39 -14.12
CA GLU A 145 -2.56 17.16 -15.39
C GLU A 145 -4.06 16.82 -15.24
N LEU A 146 -4.91 17.80 -15.50
CA LEU A 146 -6.38 17.76 -15.35
C LEU A 146 -7.09 16.71 -16.26
N ASN A 147 -6.34 15.85 -16.91
CA ASN A 147 -6.84 14.90 -17.91
C ASN A 147 -7.29 13.54 -17.35
N LYS A 148 -7.28 13.34 -16.03
CA LYS A 148 -7.68 12.05 -15.43
C LYS A 148 -8.88 12.24 -14.51
N ILE A 149 -10.06 11.84 -14.97
CA ILE A 149 -11.31 11.82 -14.21
C ILE A 149 -11.11 11.09 -12.87
N ASP A 150 -10.41 9.96 -12.88
CA ASP A 150 -10.11 9.17 -11.68
C ASP A 150 -9.32 9.95 -10.61
N TYR A 151 -8.51 10.92 -11.04
CA TYR A 151 -7.74 11.73 -10.11
C TYR A 151 -8.61 12.78 -9.41
N ILE A 152 -9.55 13.37 -10.12
CA ILE A 152 -10.46 14.39 -9.57
C ILE A 152 -11.43 13.74 -8.59
N SER A 153 -12.03 12.61 -8.94
CA SER A 153 -12.90 11.87 -8.03
C SER A 153 -12.19 11.43 -6.76
N SER A 154 -10.93 10.98 -6.86
CA SER A 154 -10.12 10.58 -5.71
C SER A 154 -9.66 11.75 -4.83
N SER A 155 -9.67 13.00 -5.33
CA SER A 155 -9.30 14.18 -4.54
C SER A 155 -10.30 14.50 -3.42
N PHE A 156 -11.54 14.02 -3.52
CA PHE A 156 -12.55 14.12 -2.45
C PHE A 156 -12.28 13.17 -1.28
N GLU A 157 -11.45 12.15 -1.49
CA GLU A 157 -11.11 11.14 -0.48
C GLU A 157 -9.82 11.49 0.29
N ARG A 158 -9.12 12.58 -0.10
CA ARG A 158 -7.87 13.00 0.55
C ARG A 158 -8.13 14.02 1.64
N PRO A 159 -7.42 13.91 2.77
CA PRO A 159 -7.49 14.87 3.85
C PRO A 159 -6.90 16.22 3.45
#